data_ae62ba4758a34b942bb2cfa0e4fe446e
#
_entry.id   ae62ba4758a34b942bb2cfa0e4fe446e
#
_cell.length_a   1.000
_cell.length_b   1.000
_cell.length_c   1.000
_cell.angle_alpha   90.00
_cell.angle_beta   90.00
_cell.angle_gamma   90.00
#
_symmetry.space_group_name_H-M   'P 1'
#
loop_
_entity.id
_entity.type
_entity.pdbx_description
1 polymer ?
#
loop_
_entity_poly.entity_id
_entity_poly.type
_entity_poly.pdbx_seq_one_letter_code
_entity_poly.pdbx_strand_id
1 'polypeptide(L)'
;MTRTVFSDIIVQMILAQEHDFEKVKEIFYQHKQWFPHIRTDYMRREIAKGHIVLDREVIITYNFYKRKQPIGNVLAQQGDCILHQIAAKNKDGSASEVLQRFFKWTKRRVFLSVRSDNVIAKKFYEKNNMKLVGVTSWAKGTLPGDVYLHDAL
;
A
#
# COMPACT_ATOMS: atom_id res chain seq x y z
N MET A 1 22.79 -1.30 30.28
CA MET A 1 22.83 -0.84 28.93
C MET A 1 22.08 0.46 28.80
N THR A 2 22.77 1.43 28.32
CA THR A 2 22.14 2.74 28.18
C THR A 2 21.94 3.14 26.77
N ARG A 3 21.84 2.15 25.93
CA ARG A 3 21.56 2.44 24.56
C ARG A 3 20.34 3.34 24.47
N THR A 4 20.40 4.26 23.58
CA THR A 4 19.35 5.24 23.42
C THR A 4 18.06 4.52 23.06
N VAL A 5 17.03 4.76 23.86
CA VAL A 5 15.73 4.14 23.64
C VAL A 5 15.22 4.44 22.23
N PHE A 6 15.50 5.63 21.71
CA PHE A 6 14.99 6.03 20.41
C PHE A 6 15.52 5.19 19.26
N SER A 7 16.79 4.78 19.33
CA SER A 7 17.35 3.95 18.26
C SER A 7 16.78 2.54 18.28
N ASP A 8 16.14 2.17 19.40
CA ASP A 8 15.56 0.84 19.57
C ASP A 8 14.04 0.82 19.43
N ILE A 9 13.45 1.95 19.12
CA ILE A 9 12.01 1.99 18.90
C ILE A 9 11.69 1.20 17.64
N ILE A 10 10.92 0.15 17.82
CA ILE A 10 10.48 -0.69 16.72
C ILE A 10 9.07 -0.24 16.35
N VAL A 11 8.93 0.19 15.11
CA VAL A 11 7.61 0.47 14.56
C VAL A 11 7.01 -0.86 14.16
N GLN A 12 5.91 -1.22 14.79
CA GLN A 12 5.23 -2.47 14.50
C GLN A 12 4.00 -2.19 13.65
N MET A 13 3.73 -3.10 12.73
CA MET A 13 2.50 -3.08 11.94
C MET A 13 1.59 -4.20 12.40
N ILE A 14 0.31 -3.90 12.45
CA ILE A 14 -0.71 -4.89 12.79
C ILE A 14 -1.13 -5.57 11.49
N LEU A 15 -0.72 -6.82 11.34
CA LEU A 15 -1.04 -7.58 10.13
C LEU A 15 -2.36 -8.30 10.31
N ALA A 16 -3.13 -8.35 9.23
CA ALA A 16 -4.38 -9.10 9.22
C ALA A 16 -4.10 -10.59 9.41
N GLN A 17 -4.94 -11.25 10.18
CA GLN A 17 -4.88 -12.68 10.43
C GLN A 17 -6.11 -13.34 9.86
N GLU A 18 -6.13 -14.68 9.85
CA GLU A 18 -7.24 -15.43 9.24
C GLU A 18 -8.59 -15.02 9.81
N HIS A 19 -8.68 -14.74 11.11
CA HIS A 19 -9.95 -14.33 11.72
C HIS A 19 -10.39 -12.94 11.30
N ASP A 20 -9.53 -12.17 10.63
CA ASP A 20 -9.85 -10.83 10.14
C ASP A 20 -10.42 -10.85 8.71
N PHE A 21 -10.54 -12.04 8.11
CA PHE A 21 -10.91 -12.14 6.68
C PHE A 21 -12.21 -11.40 6.36
N GLU A 22 -13.25 -11.57 7.19
CA GLU A 22 -14.54 -10.92 6.91
C GLU A 22 -14.43 -9.39 6.96
N LYS A 23 -13.64 -8.87 7.89
CA LYS A 23 -13.41 -7.44 7.99
C LYS A 23 -12.65 -6.93 6.76
N VAL A 24 -11.63 -7.63 6.34
CA VAL A 24 -10.84 -7.28 5.15
C VAL A 24 -11.76 -7.26 3.92
N LYS A 25 -12.57 -8.30 3.76
CA LYS A 25 -13.50 -8.39 2.63
C LYS A 25 -14.51 -7.24 2.64
N GLU A 26 -15.06 -6.92 3.81
CA GLU A 26 -16.03 -5.82 3.96
C GLU A 26 -15.42 -4.50 3.48
N ILE A 27 -14.19 -4.19 3.91
CA ILE A 27 -13.55 -2.93 3.56
C ILE A 27 -13.25 -2.88 2.06
N PHE A 28 -12.75 -3.97 1.47
CA PHE A 28 -12.53 -3.99 0.02
C PHE A 28 -13.83 -3.79 -0.76
N TYR A 29 -14.91 -4.42 -0.35
CA TYR A 29 -16.18 -4.28 -1.05
C TYR A 29 -16.75 -2.87 -0.95
N GLN A 30 -16.45 -2.17 0.12
CA GLN A 30 -16.83 -0.77 0.28
C GLN A 30 -16.18 0.10 -0.81
N HIS A 31 -15.02 -0.31 -1.32
CA HIS A 31 -14.26 0.41 -2.32
C HIS A 31 -14.21 -0.32 -3.67
N LYS A 32 -15.21 -1.14 -3.97
CA LYS A 32 -15.20 -1.97 -5.17
C LYS A 32 -15.12 -1.19 -6.48
N GLN A 33 -15.49 0.08 -6.46
CA GLN A 33 -15.35 0.95 -7.63
C GLN A 33 -13.90 1.00 -8.12
N TRP A 34 -12.96 1.02 -7.20
CA TRP A 34 -11.54 1.14 -7.51
C TRP A 34 -10.82 -0.21 -7.50
N PHE A 35 -11.42 -1.24 -6.86
CA PHE A 35 -10.85 -2.57 -6.75
C PHE A 35 -11.86 -3.63 -7.19
N PRO A 36 -12.38 -3.54 -8.43
CA PRO A 36 -13.50 -4.40 -8.84
C PRO A 36 -13.14 -5.86 -9.00
N HIS A 37 -11.86 -6.18 -9.08
CA HIS A 37 -11.38 -7.53 -9.36
C HIS A 37 -10.68 -8.20 -8.17
N ILE A 38 -10.82 -7.63 -6.96
CA ILE A 38 -10.24 -8.26 -5.78
C ILE A 38 -11.05 -9.52 -5.44
N ARG A 39 -10.38 -10.64 -5.43
CA ARG A 39 -10.99 -11.94 -5.20
C ARG A 39 -10.76 -12.43 -3.78
N THR A 40 -11.70 -13.21 -3.26
CA THR A 40 -11.60 -13.72 -1.88
C THR A 40 -10.42 -14.67 -1.70
N ASP A 41 -10.12 -15.49 -2.70
CA ASP A 41 -8.96 -16.38 -2.62
C ASP A 41 -7.64 -15.60 -2.58
N TYR A 42 -7.55 -14.48 -3.31
CA TYR A 42 -6.41 -13.58 -3.23
C TYR A 42 -6.26 -13.01 -1.81
N MET A 43 -7.37 -12.51 -1.24
CA MET A 43 -7.36 -11.95 0.11
C MET A 43 -6.83 -12.97 1.13
N ARG A 44 -7.35 -14.20 1.09
CA ARG A 44 -6.92 -15.25 2.02
C ARG A 44 -5.46 -15.59 1.86
N ARG A 45 -5.00 -15.69 0.63
CA ARG A 45 -3.60 -16.02 0.34
C ARG A 45 -2.67 -14.93 0.85
N GLU A 46 -3.03 -13.66 0.62
CA GLU A 46 -2.17 -12.55 1.05
C GLU A 46 -2.21 -12.38 2.56
N ILE A 47 -3.33 -12.66 3.22
CA ILE A 47 -3.40 -12.71 4.67
C ILE A 47 -2.43 -13.77 5.19
N ALA A 48 -2.48 -14.96 4.64
CA ALA A 48 -1.63 -16.07 5.08
C ALA A 48 -0.14 -15.76 4.92
N LYS A 49 0.22 -14.98 3.91
CA LYS A 49 1.62 -14.57 3.67
C LYS A 49 2.06 -13.39 4.53
N GLY A 50 1.16 -12.77 5.26
CA GLY A 50 1.47 -11.57 6.05
C GLY A 50 1.61 -10.32 5.20
N HIS A 51 0.94 -10.24 4.06
CA HIS A 51 1.04 -9.14 3.12
C HIS A 51 -0.12 -8.16 3.19
N ILE A 52 -0.96 -8.26 4.22
CA ILE A 52 -2.05 -7.31 4.43
C ILE A 52 -1.95 -6.73 5.83
N VAL A 53 -1.83 -5.41 5.90
CA VAL A 53 -1.96 -4.65 7.14
C VAL A 53 -3.45 -4.44 7.40
N LEU A 54 -3.86 -4.61 8.64
CA LEU A 54 -5.18 -4.18 9.10
C LEU A 54 -5.00 -3.48 10.43
N ASP A 55 -5.08 -2.16 10.43
CA ASP A 55 -4.89 -1.33 11.61
C ASP A 55 -5.94 -0.22 11.58
N ARG A 56 -6.71 -0.08 12.66
CA ARG A 56 -7.76 0.93 12.78
C ARG A 56 -8.70 0.95 11.58
N GLU A 57 -9.04 -0.24 11.10
CA GLU A 57 -9.93 -0.46 9.96
C GLU A 57 -9.40 0.16 8.66
N VAL A 58 -8.08 0.23 8.55
CA VAL A 58 -7.38 0.58 7.33
C VAL A 58 -6.64 -0.65 6.83
N ILE A 59 -6.78 -0.94 5.54
CA ILE A 59 -6.09 -2.05 4.90
C ILE A 59 -5.00 -1.51 4.01
N ILE A 60 -3.81 -2.12 4.08
CA ILE A 60 -2.75 -1.91 3.10
C ILE A 60 -2.31 -3.28 2.61
N THR A 61 -2.36 -3.50 1.30
CA THR A 61 -1.80 -4.71 0.71
C THR A 61 -0.49 -4.35 0.02
N TYR A 62 0.51 -5.20 0.20
CA TYR A 62 1.85 -4.89 -0.27
C TYR A 62 2.64 -6.15 -0.55
N ASN A 63 3.74 -5.97 -1.29
CA ASN A 63 4.74 -7.00 -1.52
C ASN A 63 6.11 -6.34 -1.64
N PHE A 64 7.17 -7.14 -1.58
CA PHE A 64 8.52 -6.67 -1.85
C PHE A 64 9.00 -7.27 -3.16
N TYR A 65 9.71 -6.48 -3.96
CA TYR A 65 10.27 -6.98 -5.21
C TYR A 65 11.45 -7.88 -4.92
N LYS A 66 11.41 -9.09 -5.47
CA LYS A 66 12.50 -10.05 -5.32
C LYS A 66 13.63 -9.77 -6.29
N ARG A 67 13.37 -8.97 -7.30
CA ARG A 67 14.35 -8.58 -8.31
C ARG A 67 13.91 -7.27 -8.96
N LYS A 68 14.86 -6.66 -9.68
CA LYS A 68 14.59 -5.46 -10.45
C LYS A 68 13.49 -5.74 -11.47
N GLN A 69 12.51 -4.85 -11.57
CA GLN A 69 11.48 -4.96 -12.59
C GLN A 69 10.77 -3.63 -12.81
N PRO A 70 10.16 -3.44 -13.99
CA PRO A 70 9.50 -2.17 -14.30
C PRO A 70 8.15 -2.04 -13.63
N ILE A 71 7.79 -0.79 -13.32
CA ILE A 71 6.44 -0.36 -12.96
C ILE A 71 6.11 0.73 -13.98
N GLY A 72 5.43 0.37 -15.08
CA GLY A 72 5.26 1.31 -16.17
C GLY A 72 6.62 1.73 -16.72
N ASN A 73 6.88 3.04 -16.77
CA ASN A 73 8.15 3.56 -17.27
C ASN A 73 9.18 3.82 -16.15
N VAL A 74 8.93 3.29 -14.95
CA VAL A 74 9.84 3.41 -13.80
C VAL A 74 10.41 2.05 -13.48
N LEU A 75 11.63 2.00 -12.97
CA LEU A 75 12.30 0.75 -12.64
C LEU A 75 12.45 0.61 -11.13
N ALA A 76 11.78 -0.42 -10.59
CA ALA A 76 11.95 -0.79 -9.18
C ALA A 76 13.16 -1.68 -9.02
N GLN A 77 13.83 -1.56 -7.88
CA GLN A 77 15.00 -2.35 -7.54
C GLN A 77 14.64 -3.49 -6.60
N GLN A 78 15.50 -4.48 -6.49
CA GLN A 78 15.34 -5.56 -5.53
C GLN A 78 15.18 -4.97 -4.13
N GLY A 79 14.17 -5.44 -3.41
CA GLY A 79 13.89 -4.99 -2.05
C GLY A 79 12.97 -3.79 -1.94
N ASP A 80 12.66 -3.13 -3.05
CA ASP A 80 11.66 -2.07 -3.03
C ASP A 80 10.29 -2.67 -2.70
N CYS A 81 9.44 -1.87 -2.09
CA CYS A 81 8.08 -2.27 -1.75
C CYS A 81 7.11 -1.79 -2.80
N ILE A 82 6.14 -2.62 -3.14
CA ILE A 82 4.98 -2.21 -3.93
C ILE A 82 3.74 -2.26 -3.05
N LEU A 83 3.07 -1.14 -2.93
CA LEU A 83 1.78 -1.04 -2.24
C LEU A 83 0.71 -1.21 -3.31
N HIS A 84 -0.09 -2.26 -3.18
CA HIS A 84 -1.11 -2.58 -4.18
C HIS A 84 -2.40 -1.84 -3.95
N GLN A 85 -2.90 -1.86 -2.71
CA GLN A 85 -4.15 -1.19 -2.36
C GLN A 85 -4.03 -0.58 -0.98
N ILE A 86 -4.70 0.56 -0.79
CA ILE A 86 -4.99 1.10 0.52
C ILE A 86 -6.47 1.46 0.56
N ALA A 87 -7.15 1.04 1.60
CA ALA A 87 -8.58 1.28 1.75
C ALA A 87 -8.90 1.46 3.23
N ALA A 88 -9.75 2.42 3.54
CA ALA A 88 -10.17 2.69 4.91
C ALA A 88 -11.69 2.58 5.01
N LYS A 89 -12.16 2.06 6.14
CA LYS A 89 -13.59 2.00 6.41
C LYS A 89 -14.15 3.39 6.64
N ASN A 90 -13.41 4.25 7.34
CA ASN A 90 -13.86 5.57 7.76
C ASN A 90 -12.96 6.68 7.19
N LYS A 91 -13.56 7.85 7.00
CA LYS A 91 -12.84 9.04 6.53
C LYS A 91 -12.51 9.92 7.73
N ASP A 92 -11.62 9.45 8.60
CA ASP A 92 -11.32 10.12 9.87
C ASP A 92 -9.83 10.42 10.06
N GLY A 93 -9.04 10.31 8.98
CA GLY A 93 -7.60 10.55 9.06
C GLY A 93 -6.78 9.32 9.37
N SER A 94 -7.41 8.21 9.72
CA SER A 94 -6.70 6.98 10.06
C SER A 94 -5.83 6.47 8.91
N ALA A 95 -6.30 6.62 7.67
CA ALA A 95 -5.55 6.15 6.51
C ALA A 95 -4.17 6.81 6.42
N SER A 96 -4.11 8.13 6.66
CA SER A 96 -2.83 8.84 6.65
C SER A 96 -1.92 8.36 7.77
N GLU A 97 -2.46 8.19 8.97
CA GLU A 97 -1.65 7.73 10.11
C GLU A 97 -1.10 6.33 9.88
N VAL A 98 -1.92 5.43 9.38
CA VAL A 98 -1.50 4.05 9.11
C VAL A 98 -0.48 4.02 7.96
N LEU A 99 -0.67 4.83 6.92
CA LEU A 99 0.28 4.88 5.81
C LEU A 99 1.64 5.40 6.27
N GLN A 100 1.68 6.45 7.09
CA GLN A 100 2.94 6.98 7.62
C GLN A 100 3.64 5.95 8.51
N ARG A 101 2.89 5.23 9.31
CA ARG A 101 3.45 4.15 10.12
C ARG A 101 4.01 3.03 9.21
N PHE A 102 3.30 2.72 8.15
CA PHE A 102 3.73 1.72 7.19
C PHE A 102 5.09 2.10 6.56
N PHE A 103 5.26 3.35 6.16
CA PHE A 103 6.53 3.81 5.61
C PHE A 103 7.67 3.64 6.63
N LYS A 104 7.45 3.99 7.87
CA LYS A 104 8.46 3.84 8.92
C LYS A 104 8.78 2.38 9.21
N TRP A 105 7.78 1.53 9.10
CA TRP A 105 7.96 0.10 9.34
C TRP A 105 8.77 -0.56 8.22
N THR A 106 8.44 -0.29 6.96
CA THR A 106 9.13 -0.93 5.85
C THR A 106 10.58 -0.49 5.73
N LYS A 107 10.84 0.79 5.98
CA LYS A 107 12.16 1.40 5.79
C LYS A 107 12.68 1.15 4.38
N ARG A 108 11.79 1.06 3.41
CA ARG A 108 12.09 0.79 2.01
C ARG A 108 11.47 1.86 1.14
N ARG A 109 11.95 1.95 -0.08
CA ARG A 109 11.26 2.74 -1.09
C ARG A 109 9.92 2.05 -1.35
N VAL A 110 8.84 2.82 -1.34
CA VAL A 110 7.49 2.30 -1.53
C VAL A 110 6.91 2.89 -2.80
N PHE A 111 6.66 2.04 -3.78
CA PHE A 111 5.99 2.42 -5.01
C PHE A 111 4.51 2.06 -4.93
N LEU A 112 3.71 2.79 -5.69
CA LEU A 112 2.35 2.38 -6.01
C LEU A 112 1.99 2.92 -7.38
N SER A 113 0.96 2.32 -7.97
CA SER A 113 0.35 2.87 -9.17
C SER A 113 -1.13 3.07 -8.90
N VAL A 114 -1.69 4.12 -9.49
CA VAL A 114 -3.06 4.53 -9.29
C VAL A 114 -3.62 5.01 -10.62
N ARG A 115 -4.91 4.77 -10.85
CA ARG A 115 -5.56 5.28 -12.06
C ARG A 115 -5.43 6.80 -12.10
N SER A 116 -5.07 7.32 -13.27
CA SER A 116 -4.87 8.76 -13.45
C SER A 116 -6.13 9.56 -13.17
N ASP A 117 -7.32 8.95 -13.33
CA ASP A 117 -8.59 9.60 -13.06
C ASP A 117 -9.02 9.53 -11.60
N ASN A 118 -8.27 8.83 -10.75
CA ASN A 118 -8.57 8.78 -9.32
C ASN A 118 -7.95 9.97 -8.60
N VAL A 119 -8.54 11.13 -8.79
CA VAL A 119 -8.00 12.40 -8.31
C VAL A 119 -7.92 12.44 -6.77
N ILE A 120 -8.92 11.87 -6.11
CA ILE A 120 -8.94 11.85 -4.64
C ILE A 120 -7.77 11.05 -4.08
N ALA A 121 -7.51 9.87 -4.64
CA ALA A 121 -6.39 9.05 -4.21
C ALA A 121 -5.05 9.74 -4.49
N LYS A 122 -4.91 10.36 -5.66
CA LYS A 122 -3.67 11.04 -6.00
C LYS A 122 -3.36 12.17 -5.02
N LYS A 123 -4.36 12.95 -4.64
CA LYS A 123 -4.19 14.02 -3.64
C LYS A 123 -3.82 13.44 -2.29
N PHE A 124 -4.41 12.31 -1.93
CA PHE A 124 -4.08 11.63 -0.69
C PHE A 124 -2.60 11.20 -0.66
N TYR A 125 -2.11 10.61 -1.74
CA TYR A 125 -0.71 10.19 -1.81
C TYR A 125 0.23 11.38 -1.77
N GLU A 126 -0.07 12.46 -2.50
CA GLU A 126 0.75 13.67 -2.50
C GLU A 126 0.81 14.30 -1.12
N LYS A 127 -0.31 14.33 -0.42
CA LYS A 127 -0.37 14.81 0.96
C LYS A 127 0.48 13.96 1.91
N ASN A 128 0.66 12.70 1.58
CA ASN A 128 1.39 11.76 2.41
C ASN A 128 2.85 11.55 1.96
N ASN A 129 3.43 12.55 1.31
CA ASN A 129 4.84 12.57 0.94
C ASN A 129 5.21 11.54 -0.12
N MET A 130 4.29 11.24 -1.01
CA MET A 130 4.60 10.46 -2.19
C MET A 130 4.71 11.38 -3.40
N LYS A 131 5.66 11.12 -4.27
CA LYS A 131 5.93 11.92 -5.45
C LYS A 131 5.55 11.17 -6.71
N LEU A 132 4.97 11.88 -7.65
CA LEU A 132 4.71 11.35 -8.98
C LEU A 132 6.06 11.14 -9.69
N VAL A 133 6.36 9.92 -10.06
CA VAL A 133 7.65 9.57 -10.66
C VAL A 133 7.53 8.94 -12.04
N GLY A 134 6.34 8.58 -12.45
CA GLY A 134 6.18 7.94 -13.75
C GLY A 134 4.73 7.66 -14.10
N VAL A 135 4.55 6.94 -15.20
CA VAL A 135 3.25 6.58 -15.72
C VAL A 135 3.21 5.10 -16.05
N THR A 136 2.02 4.55 -16.04
CA THR A 136 1.77 3.18 -16.42
C THR A 136 0.41 3.11 -17.11
N SER A 137 0.00 1.91 -17.50
CA SER A 137 -1.32 1.72 -18.07
C SER A 137 -1.76 0.29 -17.89
N TRP A 138 -3.06 0.09 -17.96
CA TRP A 138 -3.69 -1.24 -17.93
C TRP A 138 -4.60 -1.37 -19.13
N ALA A 139 -5.21 -2.55 -19.30
CA ALA A 139 -6.16 -2.82 -20.37
C ALA A 139 -5.58 -2.44 -21.73
N LYS A 140 -4.36 -2.93 -22.00
CA LYS A 140 -3.65 -2.70 -23.27
C LYS A 140 -3.48 -1.22 -23.60
N GLY A 141 -3.21 -0.42 -22.58
CA GLY A 141 -2.94 1.00 -22.75
C GLY A 141 -4.16 1.90 -22.72
N THR A 142 -5.36 1.33 -22.59
CA THR A 142 -6.59 2.13 -22.60
C THR A 142 -6.92 2.74 -21.26
N LEU A 143 -6.30 2.27 -20.19
CA LEU A 143 -6.55 2.76 -18.83
C LEU A 143 -5.26 3.33 -18.27
N PRO A 144 -5.08 4.66 -18.31
CA PRO A 144 -3.82 5.26 -17.84
C PRO A 144 -3.70 5.28 -16.34
N GLY A 145 -2.46 5.19 -15.86
CA GLY A 145 -2.14 5.27 -14.44
C GLY A 145 -0.91 6.09 -14.18
N ASP A 146 -0.78 6.54 -12.94
CA ASP A 146 0.35 7.29 -12.45
C ASP A 146 1.10 6.45 -11.43
N VAL A 147 2.43 6.60 -11.41
CA VAL A 147 3.30 5.88 -10.47
C VAL A 147 3.83 6.87 -9.44
N TYR A 148 3.64 6.53 -8.18
CA TYR A 148 4.09 7.34 -7.06
C TYR A 148 5.16 6.60 -6.27
N LEU A 149 6.04 7.37 -5.64
CA LEU A 149 7.12 6.84 -4.83
C LEU A 149 7.21 7.60 -3.52
N HIS A 150 7.30 6.85 -2.41
CA HIS A 150 7.80 7.36 -1.15
C HIS A 150 9.23 6.87 -1.00
N ASP A 151 10.18 7.81 -0.97
CA ASP A 151 11.58 7.46 -0.88
C ASP A 151 11.94 7.20 0.58
N ALA A 152 12.63 6.10 0.82
CA ALA A 152 13.10 5.80 2.15
C ALA A 152 14.26 6.72 2.52
N LEU A 153 14.26 7.23 3.71
CA LEU A 153 15.31 8.14 4.17
C LEU A 153 16.42 7.42 4.89
#